data_615852999436398bddd7aa7f3185d1ac
#
_entry.id   615852999436398bddd7aa7f3185d1ac
#
_cell.length_a   1.000
_cell.length_b   1.000
_cell.length_c   1.000
_cell.angle_alpha   90.00
_cell.angle_beta   90.00
_cell.angle_gamma   90.00
#
_symmetry.space_group_name_H-M   'P 1'
#
loop_
_entity.id
_entity.type
_entity.pdbx_description
1 polymer ?
#
loop_
_entity_poly.entity_id
_entity_poly.type
_entity_poly.pdbx_seq_one_letter_code
_entity_poly.pdbx_strand_id
1 'polypeptide(L)'
;MLKNKRGLVFGIANNHSIAWGIAKQLAKNGAEIAIGYQNEILLKRVKPLSEEINSKILIECDFNNDDSINKSVEIIKKEWGTIDFIIHAVAFADKSELNGRYVDTTKDNFINCLEISCFSLTCLLYTSPSPRDIRR
;
A
#
# COMPACT_ATOMS: atom_id res chain seq x y z
N MET A 1 3.71 9.93 -20.27
CA MET A 1 3.45 8.51 -20.58
C MET A 1 2.32 7.94 -19.71
N LEU A 2 2.26 8.30 -18.43
CA LEU A 2 1.24 7.81 -17.49
C LEU A 2 0.16 8.86 -17.16
N LYS A 3 -0.02 9.83 -18.01
CA LYS A 3 -1.06 10.86 -17.85
C LYS A 3 -2.44 10.21 -17.74
N ASN A 4 -3.23 10.66 -16.78
CA ASN A 4 -4.55 10.12 -16.43
C ASN A 4 -4.55 8.68 -15.86
N LYS A 5 -3.37 8.13 -15.49
CA LYS A 5 -3.26 6.89 -14.75
C LYS A 5 -3.24 7.17 -13.26
N ARG A 6 -3.97 6.39 -12.50
CA ARG A 6 -4.16 6.54 -11.04
C ARG A 6 -3.77 5.25 -10.33
N GLY A 7 -2.95 5.36 -9.33
CA GLY A 7 -2.48 4.19 -8.61
C GLY A 7 -2.27 4.42 -7.12
N LEU A 8 -2.37 3.32 -6.39
CA LEU A 8 -2.24 3.27 -4.96
C LEU A 8 -0.90 2.63 -4.59
N VAL A 9 -0.12 3.30 -3.76
CA VAL A 9 1.21 2.86 -3.35
C VAL A 9 1.24 2.59 -1.85
N PHE A 10 1.58 1.37 -1.48
CA PHE A 10 1.84 0.95 -0.10
C PHE A 10 3.31 0.60 0.10
N GLY A 11 3.83 0.87 1.29
CA GLY A 11 5.18 0.47 1.69
C GLY A 11 6.18 1.60 1.78
N ILE A 12 5.74 2.85 1.72
CA ILE A 12 6.61 4.01 1.96
C ILE A 12 6.77 4.20 3.47
N ALA A 13 7.98 3.99 3.97
CA ALA A 13 8.33 4.25 5.36
C ALA A 13 9.18 5.51 5.53
N ASN A 14 9.99 5.83 4.51
CA ASN A 14 10.86 6.99 4.45
C ASN A 14 11.33 7.23 3.00
N ASN A 15 12.21 8.20 2.81
CA ASN A 15 12.79 8.55 1.50
C ASN A 15 13.77 7.52 0.92
N HIS A 16 14.11 6.48 1.67
CA HIS A 16 14.96 5.36 1.21
C HIS A 16 14.14 4.13 0.80
N SER A 17 12.82 4.14 1.01
CA SER A 17 11.95 3.02 0.64
C SER A 17 11.94 2.79 -0.87
N ILE A 18 11.93 1.53 -1.27
CA ILE A 18 11.76 1.13 -2.68
C ILE A 18 10.45 1.69 -3.23
N ALA A 19 9.36 1.59 -2.45
CA ALA A 19 8.06 2.15 -2.81
C ALA A 19 8.13 3.66 -3.08
N TRP A 20 8.95 4.41 -2.34
CA TRP A 20 9.15 5.84 -2.58
C TRP A 20 9.83 6.11 -3.92
N GLY A 21 10.87 5.36 -4.24
CA GLY A 21 11.53 5.43 -5.54
C GLY A 21 10.57 5.18 -6.71
N ILE A 22 9.72 4.16 -6.57
CA ILE A 22 8.68 3.83 -7.56
C ILE A 22 7.66 4.98 -7.67
N ALA A 23 7.12 5.46 -6.55
CA ALA A 23 6.13 6.54 -6.52
C ALA A 23 6.65 7.81 -7.20
N LYS A 24 7.90 8.20 -6.94
CA LYS A 24 8.54 9.35 -7.61
C LYS A 24 8.60 9.18 -9.13
N GLN A 25 9.01 8.02 -9.60
CA GLN A 25 9.10 7.76 -11.04
C GLN A 25 7.73 7.76 -11.70
N LEU A 26 6.73 7.17 -11.06
CA LEU A 26 5.35 7.18 -11.57
C LEU A 26 4.79 8.60 -11.64
N ALA A 27 4.96 9.39 -10.59
CA ALA A 27 4.52 10.79 -10.54
C ALA A 27 5.24 11.65 -11.59
N LYS A 28 6.55 11.48 -11.76
CA LYS A 28 7.35 12.16 -12.80
C LYS A 28 6.84 11.86 -14.21
N ASN A 29 6.28 10.69 -14.44
CA ASN A 29 5.69 10.30 -15.70
C ASN A 29 4.20 10.65 -15.86
N GLY A 30 3.66 11.41 -14.92
CA GLY A 30 2.32 11.98 -14.99
C GLY A 30 1.21 11.21 -14.29
N ALA A 31 1.53 10.12 -13.58
CA ALA A 31 0.53 9.38 -12.81
C ALA A 31 0.10 10.16 -11.56
N GLU A 32 -1.18 10.03 -11.22
CA GLU A 32 -1.70 10.43 -9.92
C GLU A 32 -1.50 9.30 -8.90
N ILE A 33 -0.91 9.63 -7.76
CA ILE A 33 -0.57 8.67 -6.72
C ILE A 33 -1.38 8.92 -5.46
N ALA A 34 -2.01 7.87 -4.92
CA ALA A 34 -2.49 7.83 -3.55
C ALA A 34 -1.52 7.00 -2.72
N ILE A 35 -1.22 7.45 -1.51
CA ILE A 35 -0.27 6.78 -0.62
C ILE A 35 -1.03 6.15 0.55
N GLY A 36 -0.85 4.85 0.73
CA GLY A 36 -1.30 4.13 1.91
C GLY A 36 -0.21 4.05 2.97
N TYR A 37 -0.56 4.29 4.22
CA TYR A 37 0.31 4.19 5.38
C TYR A 37 -0.35 3.40 6.50
N GLN A 38 0.43 2.75 7.35
CA GLN A 38 -0.10 1.85 8.37
C GLN A 38 -0.63 2.56 9.62
N ASN A 39 0.05 3.62 10.07
CA ASN A 39 -0.25 4.29 11.34
C ASN A 39 0.21 5.75 11.34
N GLU A 40 -0.14 6.48 12.40
CA GLU A 40 0.20 7.91 12.53
C GLU A 40 1.71 8.19 12.58
N ILE A 41 2.52 7.26 13.07
CA ILE A 41 3.98 7.42 13.10
C ILE A 41 4.51 7.49 11.67
N LEU A 42 4.01 6.61 10.80
CA LEU A 42 4.34 6.61 9.38
C LEU A 42 3.74 7.80 8.65
N LEU A 43 2.55 8.26 9.03
CA LEU A 43 1.93 9.46 8.46
C LEU A 43 2.85 10.68 8.55
N LYS A 44 3.47 10.90 9.72
CA LYS A 44 4.40 12.02 9.92
C LYS A 44 5.60 11.99 8.98
N ARG A 45 6.04 10.80 8.59
CA ARG A 45 7.16 10.61 7.65
C ARG A 45 6.72 10.70 6.19
N VAL A 46 5.54 10.22 5.90
CA VAL A 46 4.99 10.12 4.54
C VAL A 46 4.42 11.45 4.07
N LYS A 47 3.84 12.25 4.96
CA LYS A 47 3.20 13.52 4.60
C LYS A 47 4.11 14.49 3.83
N PRO A 48 5.36 14.78 4.26
CA PRO A 48 6.26 15.63 3.49
C PRO A 48 6.59 15.03 2.11
N LEU A 49 6.73 13.71 2.02
CA LEU A 49 6.99 13.00 0.77
C LEU A 49 5.80 13.09 -0.18
N SER A 50 4.58 13.01 0.33
CA SER A 50 3.37 13.16 -0.47
C SER A 50 3.28 14.54 -1.13
N GLU A 51 3.67 15.57 -0.40
CA GLU A 51 3.72 16.94 -0.93
C GLU A 51 4.74 17.08 -2.06
N GLU A 52 5.89 16.41 -1.97
CA GLU A 52 6.93 16.42 -3.00
C GLU A 52 6.45 15.90 -4.36
N ILE A 53 5.54 14.94 -4.36
CA ILE A 53 4.95 14.36 -5.58
C ILE A 53 3.52 14.82 -5.86
N ASN A 54 3.03 15.83 -5.15
CA ASN A 54 1.67 16.34 -5.26
C ASN A 54 0.58 15.27 -5.05
N SER A 55 0.84 14.30 -4.19
CA SER A 55 -0.16 13.31 -3.80
C SER A 55 -1.18 13.96 -2.87
N LYS A 56 -2.44 13.95 -3.26
CA LYS A 56 -3.54 14.57 -2.51
C LYS A 56 -4.28 13.58 -1.62
N ILE A 57 -4.03 12.29 -1.79
CA ILE A 57 -4.75 11.23 -1.08
C ILE A 57 -3.75 10.44 -0.23
N LEU A 58 -3.94 10.54 1.09
CA LEU A 58 -3.23 9.76 2.09
C LEU A 58 -4.25 8.90 2.82
N ILE A 59 -4.03 7.59 2.86
CA ILE A 59 -4.99 6.64 3.39
C ILE A 59 -4.34 5.77 4.46
N GLU A 60 -4.93 5.76 5.66
CA GLU A 60 -4.54 4.80 6.68
C GLU A 60 -5.06 3.40 6.31
N CYS A 61 -4.16 2.43 6.28
CA CYS A 61 -4.48 1.04 5.96
C CYS A 61 -3.61 0.09 6.77
N ASP A 62 -4.21 -0.56 7.75
CA ASP A 62 -3.59 -1.63 8.52
C ASP A 62 -3.98 -2.97 7.89
N PHE A 63 -3.01 -3.70 7.36
CA PHE A 63 -3.22 -4.99 6.70
C PHE A 63 -3.57 -6.14 7.65
N ASN A 64 -3.46 -5.93 8.95
CA ASN A 64 -4.01 -6.86 9.96
C ASN A 64 -5.51 -6.68 10.22
N ASN A 65 -6.13 -5.68 9.59
CA ASN A 65 -7.51 -5.33 9.85
C ASN A 65 -8.29 -5.23 8.53
N ASP A 66 -9.16 -6.19 8.29
CA ASP A 66 -9.97 -6.25 7.06
C ASP A 66 -10.88 -5.01 6.90
N ASP A 67 -11.40 -4.47 8.00
CA ASP A 67 -12.19 -3.24 7.97
C ASP A 67 -11.35 -2.03 7.51
N SER A 68 -10.09 -1.98 7.90
CA SER A 68 -9.14 -0.94 7.45
C SER A 68 -8.90 -1.03 5.94
N ILE A 69 -8.72 -2.24 5.41
CA ILE A 69 -8.57 -2.47 3.97
C ILE A 69 -9.84 -2.03 3.23
N ASN A 70 -11.01 -2.43 3.70
CA ASN A 70 -12.28 -2.07 3.08
C ASN A 70 -12.53 -0.56 3.08
N LYS A 71 -12.25 0.13 4.20
CA LYS A 71 -12.35 1.59 4.29
C LYS A 71 -11.41 2.28 3.31
N SER A 72 -10.19 1.78 3.15
CA SER A 72 -9.22 2.31 2.20
C SER A 72 -9.74 2.23 0.76
N VAL A 73 -10.31 1.10 0.40
CA VAL A 73 -10.91 0.89 -0.93
C VAL A 73 -12.12 1.82 -1.14
N GLU A 74 -12.97 1.99 -0.14
CA GLU A 74 -14.13 2.90 -0.23
C GLU A 74 -13.70 4.36 -0.44
N ILE A 75 -12.63 4.81 0.20
CA ILE A 75 -12.08 6.15 -0.02
C ILE A 75 -11.62 6.31 -1.47
N ILE A 76 -10.91 5.33 -2.01
CA ILE A 76 -10.45 5.37 -3.41
C ILE A 76 -11.64 5.36 -4.39
N LYS A 77 -12.65 4.54 -4.14
CA LYS A 77 -13.87 4.53 -4.96
C LYS A 77 -14.54 5.89 -4.98
N LYS A 78 -14.63 6.53 -3.82
CA LYS A 78 -15.24 7.86 -3.70
C LYS A 78 -14.44 8.94 -4.42
N GLU A 79 -13.11 8.92 -4.29
CA GLU A 79 -12.24 9.97 -4.83
C GLU A 79 -11.96 9.80 -6.33
N TRP A 80 -11.74 8.56 -6.78
CA TRP A 80 -11.31 8.26 -8.15
C TRP A 80 -12.26 7.39 -8.96
N GLY A 81 -13.14 6.65 -8.31
CA GLY A 81 -13.99 5.66 -8.98
C GLY A 81 -13.28 4.38 -9.31
N THR A 82 -12.13 4.44 -9.99
CA THR A 82 -11.31 3.29 -10.37
C THR A 82 -9.82 3.58 -10.18
N ILE A 83 -9.02 2.53 -10.15
CA ILE A 83 -7.56 2.61 -10.15
C ILE A 83 -6.98 1.81 -11.33
N ASP A 84 -5.82 2.23 -11.81
CA ASP A 84 -5.12 1.57 -12.91
C ASP A 84 -4.04 0.61 -12.41
N PHE A 85 -3.43 0.89 -11.26
CA PHE A 85 -2.36 0.06 -10.70
C PHE A 85 -2.29 0.14 -9.16
N ILE A 86 -1.70 -0.90 -8.58
CA ILE A 86 -1.35 -0.98 -7.16
C ILE A 86 0.12 -1.34 -7.05
N ILE A 87 0.85 -0.62 -6.20
CA ILE A 87 2.19 -0.98 -5.76
C ILE A 87 2.10 -1.48 -4.31
N HIS A 88 2.35 -2.74 -4.14
CA HIS A 88 2.35 -3.40 -2.84
C HIS A 88 3.79 -3.77 -2.47
N ALA A 89 4.46 -2.89 -1.76
CA ALA A 89 5.84 -3.06 -1.29
C ALA A 89 5.86 -3.20 0.23
N VAL A 90 5.04 -4.11 0.75
CA VAL A 90 4.84 -4.33 2.18
C VAL A 90 5.26 -5.73 2.54
N ALA A 91 6.05 -5.83 3.61
CA ALA A 91 6.39 -7.09 4.24
C ALA A 91 6.52 -6.87 5.75
N PHE A 92 6.23 -7.90 6.52
CA PHE A 92 6.38 -7.87 7.96
C PHE A 92 6.89 -9.22 8.46
N ALA A 93 7.79 -9.16 9.43
CA ALA A 93 8.18 -10.27 10.27
C ALA A 93 8.51 -9.73 11.67
N ASP A 94 8.20 -10.49 12.71
CA ASP A 94 8.58 -10.11 14.07
C ASP A 94 10.10 -10.15 14.20
N LYS A 95 10.69 -9.05 14.64
CA LYS A 95 12.15 -8.92 14.81
C LYS A 95 12.73 -9.96 15.77
N SER A 96 11.97 -10.33 16.80
CA SER A 96 12.39 -11.34 17.76
C SER A 96 12.57 -12.72 17.13
N GLU A 97 11.86 -12.98 16.05
CA GLU A 97 11.89 -14.26 15.33
C GLU A 97 12.83 -14.29 14.11
N LEU A 98 13.50 -13.16 13.83
CA LEU A 98 14.51 -13.10 12.77
C LEU A 98 15.88 -13.63 13.18
N ASN A 99 16.04 -13.98 14.46
CA ASN A 99 17.27 -14.56 14.99
C ASN A 99 17.13 -16.09 15.12
N GLY A 100 18.20 -16.81 14.81
CA GLY A 100 18.23 -18.26 14.93
C GLY A 100 17.84 -18.97 13.63
N ARG A 101 17.34 -20.19 13.76
CA ARG A 101 17.00 -21.01 12.60
C ARG A 101 15.57 -20.74 12.17
N TYR A 102 15.31 -20.74 10.88
CA TYR A 102 13.97 -20.56 10.31
C TYR A 102 12.93 -21.55 10.87
N VAL A 103 13.36 -22.80 11.08
CA VAL A 103 12.48 -23.86 11.60
C VAL A 103 11.97 -23.60 13.02
N ASP A 104 12.60 -22.70 13.78
CA ASP A 104 12.21 -22.33 15.14
C ASP A 104 11.13 -21.22 15.18
N THR A 105 10.68 -20.72 14.02
CA THR A 105 9.62 -19.70 13.96
C THR A 105 8.31 -20.24 14.53
N THR A 106 7.57 -19.37 15.23
CA THR A 106 6.26 -19.74 15.75
C THR A 106 5.21 -19.78 14.64
N LYS A 107 4.18 -20.59 14.85
CA LYS A 107 3.01 -20.64 13.93
C LYS A 107 2.37 -19.26 13.76
N ASP A 108 2.21 -18.54 14.87
CA ASP A 108 1.55 -17.22 14.86
C ASP A 108 2.37 -16.20 14.05
N ASN A 109 3.68 -16.16 14.21
CA ASN A 109 4.53 -15.31 13.39
C ASN A 109 4.48 -15.70 11.92
N PHE A 110 4.54 -17.00 11.61
CA PHE A 110 4.46 -17.49 10.24
C PHE A 110 3.17 -17.06 9.55
N ILE A 111 2.02 -17.23 10.21
CA ILE A 111 0.72 -16.82 9.70
C ILE A 111 0.67 -15.31 9.51
N ASN A 112 1.11 -14.54 10.51
CA ASN A 112 1.09 -13.07 10.46
C ASN A 112 1.99 -12.52 9.35
N CYS A 113 3.16 -13.12 9.14
CA CYS A 113 4.04 -12.76 8.02
C CYS A 113 3.36 -12.97 6.66
N LEU A 114 2.70 -14.10 6.47
CA LEU A 114 1.98 -14.38 5.22
C LEU A 114 0.76 -13.48 5.03
N GLU A 115 0.04 -13.19 6.10
CA GLU A 115 -1.13 -12.31 6.05
C GLU A 115 -0.75 -10.90 5.60
N ILE A 116 0.23 -10.29 6.23
CA ILE A 116 0.67 -8.93 5.90
C ILE A 116 1.44 -8.87 4.60
N SER A 117 2.37 -9.81 4.38
CA SER A 117 3.30 -9.74 3.25
C SER A 117 2.72 -10.28 1.94
N CYS A 118 1.74 -11.16 2.00
CA CYS A 118 1.24 -11.88 0.84
C CYS A 118 -0.28 -11.75 0.68
N PHE A 119 -1.07 -12.19 1.64
CA PHE A 119 -2.52 -12.23 1.54
C PHE A 119 -3.14 -10.84 1.39
N SER A 120 -2.57 -9.82 2.00
CA SER A 120 -3.03 -8.43 1.88
C SER A 120 -3.06 -7.94 0.43
N LEU A 121 -2.13 -8.37 -0.43
CA LEU A 121 -2.20 -8.07 -1.87
C LEU A 121 -3.43 -8.67 -2.52
N THR A 122 -3.74 -9.92 -2.19
CA THR A 122 -4.94 -10.60 -2.70
C THR A 122 -6.21 -9.87 -2.29
N CYS A 123 -6.32 -9.46 -1.02
CA CYS A 123 -7.44 -8.66 -0.52
C CYS A 123 -7.58 -7.34 -1.27
N LEU A 124 -6.49 -6.60 -1.45
CA LEU A 124 -6.49 -5.33 -2.17
C LEU A 124 -6.95 -5.50 -3.62
N LEU A 125 -6.42 -6.47 -4.32
CA LEU A 125 -6.77 -6.72 -5.73
C LEU A 125 -8.22 -7.15 -5.90
N TYR A 126 -8.73 -7.98 -4.99
CA TYR A 126 -10.11 -8.44 -5.04
C TYR A 126 -11.12 -7.33 -4.76
N THR A 127 -10.83 -6.44 -3.81
CA THR A 127 -11.74 -5.38 -3.36
C THR A 127 -11.59 -4.07 -4.12
N SER A 128 -10.44 -3.83 -4.76
CA SER A 128 -10.14 -2.57 -5.45
C SER A 128 -10.97 -2.37 -6.71
N PRO A 129 -11.45 -1.14 -6.97
CA PRO A 129 -12.24 -0.84 -8.15
C PRO A 129 -11.37 -0.92 -9.41
N SER A 130 -11.70 -1.86 -10.28
CA SER A 130 -11.00 -2.08 -11.56
C SER A 130 -11.74 -1.40 -12.71
N PRO A 131 -11.02 -0.87 -13.73
CA PRO A 131 -11.65 -0.39 -14.96
C PRO A 131 -12.53 -1.44 -15.66
N ARG A 132 -12.31 -2.71 -15.40
CA ARG A 132 -13.15 -3.81 -15.92
C ARG A 132 -14.55 -3.83 -15.31
N ASP A 133 -14.71 -3.35 -14.09
CA ASP A 133 -15.98 -3.38 -13.35
C ASP A 133 -17.01 -2.40 -13.92
N ILE A 134 -16.57 -1.40 -14.68
CA ILE A 134 -17.41 -0.39 -15.31
C ILE A 134 -18.05 -0.89 -16.63
N ARG A 135 -17.52 -1.96 -17.21
CA ARG A 135 -17.97 -2.50 -18.51
C ARG A 135 -19.09 -3.53 -18.41
N ARG A 136 -19.68 -3.69 -17.23
CA ARG A 136 -20.81 -4.60 -17.03
C ARG A 136 -22.12 -3.87 -16.98
#